data_1752fc9cd65511742360e3c94f296242
#
_entry.id   1752fc9cd65511742360e3c94f296242
#
_cell.length_a   1.000
_cell.length_b   1.000
_cell.length_c   1.000
_cell.angle_alpha   90.00
_cell.angle_beta   90.00
_cell.angle_gamma   90.00
#
_symmetry.space_group_name_H-M   'P 1'
#
loop_
_entity.id
_entity.type
_entity.pdbx_description
1 polymer ?
#
loop_
_entity_poly.entity_id
_entity_poly.type
_entity_poly.pdbx_seq_one_letter_code
_entity_poly.pdbx_strand_id
1 'polypeptide(L)'
;MLTLFCGHPADAAASRVCSHLVAVPEDQDVACLRVLTGRGMEFDLVCRACDEAGQPPVLVVVCEGCVDRLVEDGEMLGWRGEPEILERPEPLDATVSCWSLPPSLGQVVDLAPIDDADGSRWLALTADGAIAELDPDNDRVAVLATVELVDEPGHTPWMDRQLRRRLHASACGRFAAVVDDYGRYGRVVDLGRGGEVTIALDGGDYHANTVPFSLAFARVDDRPLVVHRTRWNRLDVSDPATGELLTAREFEKTSEQQRPAHHLDYFHGRLLCSPGSRVLADDGWIWHPVGEPSVWELRPWLDGNVWESEDGPTRQRLCFRDYYWNGPLCFVGDGLLAVGGIGDDDETILPGVRLFDVASGRELATFTGPAGDWFSNGRRLYSAHTDGLHVWDPLTGHRTGTVPGFVPTCLHRGTGELAAVADGVLRRCRPA
;
A
#
# COMPACT_ATOMS: atom_id res chain seq x y z
N MET A 1 -17.01 -34.45 -24.30
CA MET A 1 -16.59 -33.07 -23.95
C MET A 1 -17.87 -32.37 -23.57
N LEU A 2 -17.98 -31.88 -22.32
CA LEU A 2 -19.12 -31.05 -21.88
C LEU A 2 -19.00 -29.70 -22.56
N THR A 3 -20.06 -29.22 -23.16
CA THR A 3 -20.11 -27.91 -23.78
C THR A 3 -20.84 -26.96 -22.83
N LEU A 4 -20.27 -25.81 -22.56
CA LEU A 4 -20.88 -24.75 -21.75
C LEU A 4 -22.06 -24.12 -22.49
N PHE A 5 -22.90 -23.36 -21.79
CA PHE A 5 -24.07 -22.72 -22.38
C PHE A 5 -23.69 -21.73 -23.49
N CYS A 6 -22.49 -21.10 -23.40
CA CYS A 6 -21.94 -20.23 -24.44
C CYS A 6 -21.41 -20.97 -25.68
N GLY A 7 -21.51 -22.31 -25.75
CA GLY A 7 -21.02 -23.11 -26.87
C GLY A 7 -19.50 -23.41 -26.87
N HIS A 8 -18.75 -22.88 -25.91
CA HIS A 8 -17.32 -23.12 -25.76
C HIS A 8 -17.03 -24.42 -24.97
N PRO A 9 -15.82 -25.02 -25.12
CA PRO A 9 -15.42 -26.19 -24.35
C PRO A 9 -15.39 -25.91 -22.83
N ALA A 10 -15.68 -26.93 -22.03
CA ALA A 10 -15.70 -26.85 -20.57
C ALA A 10 -14.33 -27.06 -19.90
N ASP A 11 -13.25 -26.82 -20.61
CA ASP A 11 -11.87 -26.98 -20.16
C ASP A 11 -11.25 -25.69 -19.55
N ALA A 12 -11.99 -24.58 -19.59
CA ALA A 12 -11.65 -23.31 -18.93
C ALA A 12 -12.43 -23.14 -17.62
N ALA A 13 -11.95 -22.28 -16.74
CA ALA A 13 -12.72 -21.82 -15.59
C ALA A 13 -14.11 -21.35 -16.05
N ALA A 14 -15.13 -21.69 -15.27
CA ALA A 14 -16.51 -21.45 -15.66
C ALA A 14 -17.21 -20.63 -14.56
N SER A 15 -17.95 -19.62 -14.99
CA SER A 15 -18.70 -18.74 -14.09
C SER A 15 -20.20 -18.78 -14.41
N ARG A 16 -21.03 -18.38 -13.47
CA ARG A 16 -22.47 -18.35 -13.63
C ARG A 16 -22.89 -16.92 -13.99
N VAL A 17 -23.72 -16.81 -15.03
CA VAL A 17 -24.31 -15.56 -15.45
C VAL A 17 -25.80 -15.68 -15.63
N CYS A 18 -26.57 -14.62 -15.45
CA CYS A 18 -27.99 -14.70 -15.79
C CYS A 18 -28.19 -14.93 -17.29
N SER A 19 -29.20 -15.75 -17.64
CA SER A 19 -29.44 -16.16 -19.02
C SER A 19 -29.67 -15.00 -20.00
N HIS A 20 -30.12 -13.84 -19.50
CA HIS A 20 -30.30 -12.65 -20.32
C HIS A 20 -28.98 -12.08 -20.85
N LEU A 21 -27.89 -12.16 -20.04
CA LEU A 21 -26.57 -11.66 -20.45
C LEU A 21 -25.97 -12.46 -21.62
N VAL A 22 -26.29 -13.75 -21.70
CA VAL A 22 -25.81 -14.60 -22.80
C VAL A 22 -26.62 -14.38 -24.11
N ALA A 23 -27.83 -13.87 -23.98
CA ALA A 23 -28.69 -13.59 -25.12
C ALA A 23 -28.45 -12.22 -25.77
N VAL A 24 -27.56 -11.40 -25.18
CA VAL A 24 -27.26 -10.07 -25.69
C VAL A 24 -26.32 -10.18 -26.89
N PRO A 25 -26.61 -9.46 -28.02
CA PRO A 25 -25.69 -9.34 -29.14
C PRO A 25 -24.32 -8.77 -28.69
N GLU A 26 -23.24 -9.18 -29.38
CA GLU A 26 -21.87 -8.75 -29.05
C GLU A 26 -21.60 -7.25 -29.20
N ASP A 27 -22.45 -6.55 -29.94
CA ASP A 27 -22.37 -5.11 -30.21
C ASP A 27 -23.24 -4.24 -29.28
N GLN A 28 -23.85 -4.84 -28.28
CA GLN A 28 -24.73 -4.14 -27.32
C GLN A 28 -24.14 -4.08 -25.93
N ASP A 29 -23.96 -2.87 -25.42
CA ASP A 29 -23.55 -2.63 -24.02
C ASP A 29 -24.63 -3.12 -23.04
N VAL A 30 -24.21 -3.79 -22.01
CA VAL A 30 -25.11 -4.35 -20.98
C VAL A 30 -24.67 -3.91 -19.59
N ALA A 31 -25.63 -3.38 -18.83
CA ALA A 31 -25.40 -3.12 -17.43
C ALA A 31 -25.56 -4.40 -16.60
N CYS A 32 -24.51 -4.77 -15.88
CA CYS A 32 -24.51 -5.95 -15.02
C CYS A 32 -23.86 -5.67 -13.65
N LEU A 33 -24.17 -6.51 -12.68
CA LEU A 33 -23.57 -6.45 -11.36
C LEU A 33 -23.07 -7.82 -10.93
N ARG A 34 -22.06 -7.82 -10.06
CA ARG A 34 -21.51 -9.03 -9.43
C ARG A 34 -22.29 -9.31 -8.14
N VAL A 35 -22.98 -10.43 -8.09
CA VAL A 35 -23.72 -10.87 -6.91
C VAL A 35 -22.89 -11.93 -6.20
N LEU A 36 -22.34 -11.61 -5.03
CA LEU A 36 -21.54 -12.53 -4.23
C LEU A 36 -22.39 -13.74 -3.78
N THR A 37 -21.81 -14.94 -3.91
CA THR A 37 -22.50 -16.20 -3.62
C THR A 37 -22.32 -16.70 -2.19
N GLY A 38 -21.59 -15.95 -1.36
CA GLY A 38 -21.23 -16.33 0.01
C GLY A 38 -20.07 -17.34 0.09
N ARG A 39 -19.30 -17.51 -1.00
CA ARG A 39 -18.12 -18.37 -1.06
C ARG A 39 -16.89 -17.58 -1.44
N GLY A 40 -16.32 -16.83 -0.48
CA GLY A 40 -15.19 -15.95 -0.72
C GLY A 40 -15.55 -14.87 -1.74
N MET A 41 -14.81 -14.83 -2.86
CA MET A 41 -15.04 -13.90 -3.98
C MET A 41 -15.80 -14.51 -5.15
N GLU A 42 -16.37 -15.70 -5.01
CA GLU A 42 -17.22 -16.26 -6.06
C GLU A 42 -18.46 -15.38 -6.25
N PHE A 43 -18.76 -15.06 -7.49
CA PHE A 43 -19.92 -14.24 -7.83
C PHE A 43 -20.67 -14.77 -9.04
N ASP A 44 -21.94 -14.39 -9.13
CA ASP A 44 -22.78 -14.54 -10.30
C ASP A 44 -22.89 -13.19 -11.01
N LEU A 45 -22.81 -13.14 -12.33
CA LEU A 45 -23.13 -11.93 -13.09
C LEU A 45 -24.65 -11.86 -13.33
N VAL A 46 -25.24 -10.76 -12.92
CA VAL A 46 -26.70 -10.52 -13.02
C VAL A 46 -26.95 -9.21 -13.76
N CYS A 47 -27.80 -9.21 -14.78
CA CYS A 47 -28.18 -7.98 -15.46
C CYS A 47 -29.04 -7.08 -14.58
N ARG A 48 -29.04 -5.77 -14.85
CA ARG A 48 -29.82 -4.77 -14.12
C ARG A 48 -31.31 -5.17 -13.98
N ALA A 49 -31.93 -5.64 -15.06
CA ALA A 49 -33.34 -6.01 -15.06
C ALA A 49 -33.68 -7.18 -14.11
N CYS A 50 -32.78 -8.18 -14.01
CA CYS A 50 -32.96 -9.27 -13.07
C CYS A 50 -32.78 -8.83 -11.62
N ASP A 51 -31.86 -7.92 -11.40
CA ASP A 51 -31.57 -7.36 -10.09
C ASP A 51 -32.76 -6.53 -9.57
N GLU A 52 -33.26 -5.63 -10.40
CA GLU A 52 -34.42 -4.77 -10.08
C GLU A 52 -35.73 -5.56 -9.90
N ALA A 53 -35.85 -6.69 -10.58
CA ALA A 53 -37.02 -7.54 -10.46
C ALA A 53 -37.14 -8.23 -9.10
N GLY A 54 -36.04 -8.32 -8.32
CA GLY A 54 -36.02 -8.95 -7.00
C GLY A 54 -36.34 -10.44 -7.00
N GLN A 55 -36.30 -11.10 -8.17
CA GLN A 55 -36.53 -12.53 -8.31
C GLN A 55 -35.20 -13.24 -8.63
N PRO A 56 -35.00 -14.48 -8.16
CA PRO A 56 -33.80 -15.24 -8.50
C PRO A 56 -33.65 -15.35 -10.02
N PRO A 57 -32.51 -14.92 -10.59
CA PRO A 57 -32.28 -15.04 -12.03
C PRO A 57 -32.09 -16.50 -12.44
N VAL A 58 -32.44 -16.83 -13.67
CA VAL A 58 -32.03 -18.09 -14.25
C VAL A 58 -30.56 -18.00 -14.61
N LEU A 59 -29.72 -18.72 -13.89
CA LEU A 59 -28.27 -18.74 -14.08
C LEU A 59 -27.85 -19.84 -15.04
N VAL A 60 -26.91 -19.53 -15.92
CA VAL A 60 -26.27 -20.46 -16.85
C VAL A 60 -24.77 -20.38 -16.70
N VAL A 61 -24.09 -21.49 -17.02
CA VAL A 61 -22.63 -21.56 -16.88
C VAL A 61 -21.98 -21.22 -18.23
N VAL A 62 -21.06 -20.28 -18.21
CA VAL A 62 -20.28 -19.80 -19.36
C VAL A 62 -18.78 -19.90 -19.07
N CYS A 63 -17.94 -19.81 -20.10
CA CYS A 63 -16.48 -19.79 -19.93
C CYS A 63 -16.00 -18.41 -19.43
N GLU A 64 -14.83 -18.36 -18.87
CA GLU A 64 -14.19 -17.15 -18.36
C GLU A 64 -14.12 -16.04 -19.40
N GLY A 65 -13.70 -16.34 -20.64
CA GLY A 65 -13.63 -15.33 -21.71
C GLY A 65 -14.99 -14.72 -22.11
N CYS A 66 -16.12 -15.40 -21.84
CA CYS A 66 -17.44 -14.78 -21.98
C CYS A 66 -17.77 -13.86 -20.79
N VAL A 67 -17.27 -14.15 -19.60
CA VAL A 67 -17.40 -13.28 -18.44
C VAL A 67 -16.54 -12.04 -18.61
N ASP A 68 -15.26 -12.22 -19.01
CA ASP A 68 -14.32 -11.10 -19.24
C ASP A 68 -14.92 -10.10 -20.25
N ARG A 69 -15.46 -10.59 -21.34
CA ARG A 69 -16.12 -9.72 -22.32
C ARG A 69 -17.30 -8.94 -21.71
N LEU A 70 -18.16 -9.60 -20.92
CA LEU A 70 -19.30 -8.91 -20.27
C LEU A 70 -18.83 -7.87 -19.24
N VAL A 71 -17.67 -8.07 -18.65
CA VAL A 71 -17.08 -7.14 -17.69
C VAL A 71 -16.33 -6.00 -18.38
N GLU A 72 -15.62 -6.29 -19.47
CA GLU A 72 -14.82 -5.31 -20.22
C GLU A 72 -15.68 -4.40 -21.09
N ASP A 73 -16.70 -4.98 -21.77
CA ASP A 73 -17.57 -4.25 -22.72
C ASP A 73 -18.84 -3.71 -22.04
N GLY A 74 -19.17 -4.16 -20.82
CA GLY A 74 -20.42 -3.80 -20.14
C GLY A 74 -20.25 -2.71 -19.08
N GLU A 75 -21.36 -2.05 -18.73
CA GLU A 75 -21.43 -1.16 -17.57
C GLU A 75 -21.51 -2.00 -16.28
N MET A 76 -20.46 -1.96 -15.46
CA MET A 76 -20.46 -2.62 -14.15
C MET A 76 -21.17 -1.76 -13.10
N LEU A 77 -22.27 -2.26 -12.56
CA LEU A 77 -23.08 -1.58 -11.54
C LEU A 77 -22.57 -1.80 -10.10
N GLY A 78 -21.47 -2.55 -9.95
CA GLY A 78 -20.87 -2.84 -8.66
C GLY A 78 -21.16 -4.23 -8.11
N TRP A 79 -21.08 -4.34 -6.79
CA TRP A 79 -21.23 -5.59 -6.06
C TRP A 79 -22.54 -5.60 -5.25
N ARG A 80 -23.13 -6.79 -5.10
CA ARG A 80 -24.24 -7.02 -4.17
C ARG A 80 -23.95 -8.25 -3.28
N GLY A 81 -24.38 -8.16 -2.03
CA GLY A 81 -24.12 -9.16 -1.01
C GLY A 81 -22.86 -8.82 -0.21
N GLU A 82 -22.65 -9.55 0.86
CA GLU A 82 -21.46 -9.44 1.69
C GLU A 82 -20.51 -10.60 1.37
N PRO A 83 -19.23 -10.33 1.16
CA PRO A 83 -18.25 -11.38 0.90
C PRO A 83 -18.06 -12.22 2.17
N GLU A 84 -17.98 -13.53 2.00
CA GLU A 84 -17.64 -14.43 3.09
C GLU A 84 -16.17 -14.33 3.43
N ILE A 85 -15.86 -14.09 4.70
CA ILE A 85 -14.50 -14.19 5.21
C ILE A 85 -14.21 -15.67 5.45
N LEU A 86 -13.25 -16.22 4.70
CA LEU A 86 -12.81 -17.59 4.89
C LEU A 86 -12.02 -17.72 6.19
N GLU A 87 -12.49 -18.61 7.08
CA GLU A 87 -11.90 -18.83 8.40
C GLU A 87 -11.17 -20.17 8.47
N ARG A 88 -9.94 -20.13 8.96
CA ARG A 88 -9.17 -21.33 9.31
C ARG A 88 -8.35 -21.05 10.57
N PRO A 89 -9.00 -21.02 11.76
CA PRO A 89 -8.31 -20.67 12.99
C PRO A 89 -7.14 -21.60 13.27
N GLU A 90 -5.98 -21.01 13.58
CA GLU A 90 -4.77 -21.69 14.02
C GLU A 90 -4.42 -21.23 15.44
N PRO A 91 -3.69 -22.06 16.23
CA PRO A 91 -3.16 -21.59 17.49
C PRO A 91 -2.33 -20.33 17.28
N LEU A 92 -2.65 -19.26 18.01
CA LEU A 92 -1.96 -17.98 17.91
C LEU A 92 -1.43 -17.62 19.31
N ASP A 93 -0.11 -17.60 19.47
CA ASP A 93 0.50 -16.99 20.64
C ASP A 93 0.67 -15.49 20.37
N ALA A 94 -0.13 -14.67 21.03
CA ALA A 94 -0.23 -13.24 20.76
C ALA A 94 -0.45 -12.45 22.05
N THR A 95 0.49 -12.50 22.96
CA THR A 95 0.45 -11.71 24.17
C THR A 95 0.77 -10.24 23.87
N VAL A 96 -0.15 -9.34 24.21
CA VAL A 96 0.08 -7.89 24.13
C VAL A 96 0.78 -7.42 25.41
N SER A 97 2.01 -6.93 25.27
CA SER A 97 2.73 -6.25 26.33
C SER A 97 2.48 -4.74 26.29
N CYS A 98 2.48 -4.10 27.46
CA CYS A 98 2.27 -2.67 27.59
C CYS A 98 3.45 -2.05 28.35
N TRP A 99 3.99 -0.95 27.84
CA TRP A 99 5.05 -0.19 28.48
C TRP A 99 4.68 1.29 28.55
N SER A 100 4.63 1.85 29.75
CA SER A 100 4.28 3.26 29.97
C SER A 100 5.46 4.15 29.61
N LEU A 101 5.23 5.08 28.69
CA LEU A 101 6.23 6.08 28.32
C LEU A 101 6.33 7.16 29.40
N PRO A 102 7.52 7.70 29.65
CA PRO A 102 7.69 8.78 30.64
C PRO A 102 6.91 10.01 30.19
N PRO A 103 6.14 10.68 31.07
CA PRO A 103 5.36 11.87 30.74
C PRO A 103 6.23 13.02 30.18
N SER A 104 7.52 13.04 30.50
CA SER A 104 8.47 14.03 29.99
C SER A 104 8.76 13.89 28.50
N LEU A 105 8.42 12.78 27.86
CA LEU A 105 8.57 12.58 26.41
C LEU A 105 7.56 13.42 25.62
N GLY A 106 6.41 13.74 26.22
CA GLY A 106 5.32 14.40 25.50
C GLY A 106 4.45 13.46 24.69
N GLN A 107 3.61 14.03 23.84
CA GLN A 107 2.70 13.27 22.99
C GLN A 107 3.43 12.67 21.78
N VAL A 108 3.48 11.35 21.70
CA VAL A 108 3.97 10.63 20.51
C VAL A 108 2.90 10.66 19.42
N VAL A 109 3.28 11.07 18.21
CA VAL A 109 2.40 11.17 17.03
C VAL A 109 2.66 10.11 15.98
N ASP A 110 3.89 9.58 15.89
CA ASP A 110 4.20 8.47 14.99
C ASP A 110 5.38 7.63 15.52
N LEU A 111 5.48 6.38 15.02
CA LEU A 111 6.53 5.42 15.33
C LEU A 111 7.17 4.88 14.06
N ALA A 112 8.49 4.65 14.11
CA ALA A 112 9.22 3.92 13.08
C ALA A 112 10.14 2.86 13.71
N PRO A 113 10.27 1.64 13.14
CA PRO A 113 11.14 0.61 13.66
C PRO A 113 12.62 0.90 13.36
N ILE A 114 13.52 0.38 14.22
CA ILE A 114 14.97 0.28 13.96
C ILE A 114 15.27 -1.19 13.66
N ASP A 115 15.05 -1.61 12.41
CA ASP A 115 14.99 -3.02 12.01
C ASP A 115 16.30 -3.81 12.21
N ASP A 116 17.46 -3.15 12.17
CA ASP A 116 18.79 -3.77 12.38
C ASP A 116 19.20 -3.82 13.86
N ALA A 117 18.35 -3.34 14.77
CA ALA A 117 18.67 -3.34 16.19
C ALA A 117 18.60 -4.75 16.80
N ASP A 118 19.46 -5.01 17.78
CA ASP A 118 19.28 -6.14 18.67
C ASP A 118 18.05 -5.89 19.56
N GLY A 119 17.04 -6.76 19.46
CA GLY A 119 15.73 -6.57 20.09
C GLY A 119 14.83 -5.57 19.36
N SER A 120 13.67 -5.29 19.93
CA SER A 120 12.68 -4.39 19.32
C SER A 120 12.90 -2.96 19.81
N ARG A 121 13.60 -2.16 19.00
CA ARG A 121 13.79 -0.72 19.23
C ARG A 121 13.04 0.11 18.21
N TRP A 122 12.60 1.28 18.66
CA TRP A 122 11.73 2.15 17.88
C TRP A 122 12.22 3.59 17.94
N LEU A 123 12.00 4.34 16.87
CA LEU A 123 12.01 5.80 16.93
C LEU A 123 10.58 6.28 17.13
N ALA A 124 10.39 7.23 18.04
CA ALA A 124 9.13 7.92 18.27
C ALA A 124 9.28 9.39 17.88
N LEU A 125 8.31 9.91 17.14
CA LEU A 125 8.18 11.33 16.86
C LEU A 125 7.13 11.93 17.82
N THR A 126 7.48 13.00 18.48
CA THR A 126 6.54 13.73 19.35
C THR A 126 5.90 14.91 18.60
N ALA A 127 4.80 15.43 19.15
CA ALA A 127 4.05 16.54 18.57
C ALA A 127 4.87 17.84 18.47
N ASP A 128 5.86 18.02 19.33
CA ASP A 128 6.79 19.16 19.35
C ASP A 128 8.06 18.92 18.53
N GLY A 129 8.14 17.80 17.81
CA GLY A 129 9.23 17.49 16.88
C GLY A 129 10.43 16.77 17.49
N ALA A 130 10.36 16.32 18.75
CA ALA A 130 11.44 15.49 19.28
C ALA A 130 11.39 14.10 18.66
N ILE A 131 12.57 13.56 18.31
CA ILE A 131 12.78 12.17 17.89
C ILE A 131 13.48 11.44 19.02
N ALA A 132 12.83 10.44 19.59
CA ALA A 132 13.35 9.66 20.68
C ALA A 132 13.50 8.18 20.32
N GLU A 133 14.59 7.56 20.77
CA GLU A 133 14.74 6.10 20.75
C GLU A 133 14.00 5.51 21.95
N LEU A 134 13.18 4.51 21.69
CA LEU A 134 12.47 3.70 22.66
C LEU A 134 13.07 2.30 22.68
N ASP A 135 13.56 1.87 23.82
CA ASP A 135 14.09 0.53 24.10
C ASP A 135 13.32 -0.07 25.27
N PRO A 136 12.14 -0.65 25.00
CA PRO A 136 11.26 -1.14 26.07
C PRO A 136 11.80 -2.35 26.81
N ASP A 137 12.71 -3.11 26.20
CA ASP A 137 13.29 -4.30 26.81
C ASP A 137 14.33 -3.92 27.88
N ASN A 138 14.92 -2.72 27.77
CA ASN A 138 15.87 -2.17 28.75
C ASN A 138 15.29 -0.97 29.55
N ASP A 139 13.97 -0.74 29.44
CA ASP A 139 13.27 0.38 30.11
C ASP A 139 13.94 1.75 29.85
N ARG A 140 14.34 2.00 28.59
CA ARG A 140 15.11 3.19 28.21
C ARG A 140 14.39 4.04 27.17
N VAL A 141 14.36 5.35 27.43
CA VAL A 141 13.98 6.38 26.45
C VAL A 141 15.12 7.37 26.33
N ALA A 142 15.52 7.68 25.10
CA ALA A 142 16.56 8.66 24.82
C ALA A 142 16.12 9.62 23.70
N VAL A 143 15.99 10.91 24.00
CA VAL A 143 15.78 11.94 22.98
C VAL A 143 17.08 12.10 22.20
N LEU A 144 17.04 11.86 20.90
CA LEU A 144 18.19 11.90 19.99
C LEU A 144 18.33 13.24 19.28
N ALA A 145 17.19 13.87 18.96
CA ALA A 145 17.15 15.11 18.21
C ALA A 145 15.82 15.82 18.41
N THR A 146 15.77 17.10 18.05
CA THR A 146 14.51 17.85 17.84
C THR A 146 14.55 18.43 16.43
N VAL A 147 13.53 18.14 15.63
CA VAL A 147 13.39 18.62 14.26
C VAL A 147 12.40 19.77 14.24
N GLU A 148 12.81 20.89 13.63
CA GLU A 148 11.88 21.96 13.37
C GLU A 148 10.85 21.48 12.34
N LEU A 149 9.59 21.50 12.74
CA LEU A 149 8.47 21.07 11.91
C LEU A 149 8.06 22.21 10.99
N VAL A 150 7.79 21.87 9.73
CA VAL A 150 7.30 22.85 8.75
C VAL A 150 5.78 22.84 8.81
N ASP A 151 5.18 23.98 9.10
CA ASP A 151 3.73 24.13 9.03
C ASP A 151 3.33 24.60 7.63
N GLU A 152 2.27 24.00 7.10
CA GLU A 152 1.69 24.33 5.79
C GLU A 152 0.27 24.93 5.99
N PRO A 153 0.15 26.19 6.44
CA PRO A 153 -1.15 26.79 6.74
C PRO A 153 -2.00 26.93 5.48
N GLY A 154 -3.28 26.60 5.59
CA GLY A 154 -4.24 26.67 4.49
C GLY A 154 -4.17 25.50 3.51
N HIS A 155 -3.32 24.51 3.78
CA HIS A 155 -3.25 23.28 3.00
C HIS A 155 -4.40 22.35 3.40
N THR A 156 -5.26 21.99 2.45
CA THR A 156 -6.40 21.09 2.67
C THR A 156 -6.18 19.81 1.86
N PRO A 157 -6.00 18.66 2.52
CA PRO A 157 -5.89 17.38 1.83
C PRO A 157 -7.13 17.06 1.00
N TRP A 158 -6.91 16.39 -0.12
CA TRP A 158 -7.95 15.92 -1.03
C TRP A 158 -8.90 14.91 -0.34
N MET A 159 -10.20 14.98 -0.62
CA MET A 159 -11.22 14.05 -0.12
C MET A 159 -11.21 13.89 1.41
N ASP A 160 -11.10 15.00 2.14
CA ASP A 160 -11.09 15.02 3.62
C ASP A 160 -10.04 14.12 4.28
N ARG A 161 -8.97 13.76 3.54
CA ARG A 161 -7.82 13.04 4.10
C ARG A 161 -7.19 13.87 5.20
N GLN A 162 -6.66 13.20 6.23
CA GLN A 162 -6.03 13.90 7.34
C GLN A 162 -4.57 14.22 7.02
N LEU A 163 -4.17 15.47 7.22
CA LEU A 163 -2.75 15.83 7.28
C LEU A 163 -2.14 15.07 8.46
N ARG A 164 -1.24 14.16 8.17
CA ARG A 164 -0.62 13.31 9.18
C ARG A 164 0.89 13.44 9.12
N ARG A 165 1.47 13.83 10.24
CA ARG A 165 2.93 13.85 10.38
C ARG A 165 3.45 12.44 10.51
N ARG A 166 4.44 12.11 9.69
CA ARG A 166 5.01 10.76 9.56
C ARG A 166 6.48 10.76 9.87
N LEU A 167 6.90 9.71 10.57
CA LEU A 167 8.28 9.38 10.83
C LEU A 167 8.70 8.17 10.00
N HIS A 168 9.77 8.31 9.24
CA HIS A 168 10.44 7.20 8.57
C HIS A 168 11.83 7.03 9.16
N ALA A 169 12.31 5.79 9.27
CA ALA A 169 13.63 5.47 9.76
C ALA A 169 14.40 4.59 8.78
N SER A 170 15.71 4.82 8.68
CA SER A 170 16.60 3.83 8.08
C SER A 170 16.68 2.59 8.97
N ALA A 171 16.91 1.40 8.39
CA ALA A 171 16.97 0.14 9.15
C ALA A 171 17.98 0.17 10.30
N CYS A 172 19.10 0.88 10.13
CA CYS A 172 20.12 1.05 11.17
C CYS A 172 19.78 2.13 12.24
N GLY A 173 18.66 2.85 12.08
CA GLY A 173 18.23 3.90 13.01
C GLY A 173 19.07 5.19 13.02
N ARG A 174 20.11 5.28 12.16
CA ARG A 174 20.95 6.48 12.09
C ARG A 174 20.25 7.66 11.42
N PHE A 175 19.49 7.39 10.36
CA PHE A 175 18.79 8.44 9.61
C PHE A 175 17.30 8.33 9.84
N ALA A 176 16.66 9.47 9.98
CA ALA A 176 15.22 9.58 10.06
C ALA A 176 14.72 10.65 9.09
N ALA A 177 13.46 10.54 8.67
CA ALA A 177 12.80 11.58 7.92
C ALA A 177 11.45 11.91 8.56
N VAL A 178 11.16 13.20 8.64
CA VAL A 178 9.85 13.71 9.09
C VAL A 178 9.22 14.41 7.90
N VAL A 179 8.02 13.97 7.53
CA VAL A 179 7.23 14.51 6.41
C VAL A 179 5.77 14.65 6.83
N ASP A 180 5.01 15.46 6.13
CA ASP A 180 3.56 15.51 6.27
C ASP A 180 2.91 14.78 5.08
N ASP A 181 2.15 13.71 5.36
CA ASP A 181 1.29 13.08 4.35
C ASP A 181 0.30 14.12 3.84
N TYR A 182 0.14 14.22 2.52
CA TYR A 182 -0.62 15.26 1.82
C TYR A 182 -0.02 16.67 1.93
N GLY A 183 1.25 16.75 2.35
CA GLY A 183 2.04 17.98 2.43
C GLY A 183 3.11 18.05 1.33
N ARG A 184 3.79 19.19 1.30
CA ARG A 184 4.85 19.49 0.34
C ARG A 184 6.25 19.27 0.90
N TYR A 185 6.42 19.50 2.20
CA TYR A 185 7.74 19.63 2.81
C TYR A 185 8.08 18.47 3.75
N GLY A 186 9.37 18.30 3.97
CA GLY A 186 9.91 17.37 4.95
C GLY A 186 11.40 17.60 5.22
N ARG A 187 11.96 16.80 6.10
CA ARG A 187 13.38 16.85 6.45
C ARG A 187 13.94 15.44 6.64
N VAL A 188 15.12 15.19 6.10
CA VAL A 188 15.95 14.03 6.47
C VAL A 188 17.02 14.51 7.43
N VAL A 189 17.23 13.76 8.51
CA VAL A 189 18.18 14.10 9.57
C VAL A 189 19.14 12.95 9.88
N ASP A 190 20.38 13.28 10.22
CA ASP A 190 21.37 12.34 10.75
C ASP A 190 21.31 12.37 12.28
N LEU A 191 20.69 11.37 12.89
CA LEU A 191 20.57 11.22 14.35
C LEU A 191 21.94 10.95 15.01
N GLY A 192 22.88 10.34 14.28
CA GLY A 192 24.26 10.17 14.74
C GLY A 192 25.05 11.48 14.87
N ARG A 193 24.50 12.57 14.27
CA ARG A 193 25.07 13.92 14.36
C ARG A 193 24.13 14.88 15.12
N GLY A 194 23.33 14.34 16.04
CA GLY A 194 22.44 15.14 16.87
C GLY A 194 21.25 15.78 16.14
N GLY A 195 20.83 15.19 15.03
CA GLY A 195 19.67 15.66 14.24
C GLY A 195 20.02 16.72 13.20
N GLU A 196 21.27 16.75 12.73
CA GLU A 196 21.68 17.59 11.60
C GLU A 196 20.78 17.30 10.39
N VAL A 197 20.15 18.35 9.83
CA VAL A 197 19.34 18.24 8.61
C VAL A 197 20.26 18.03 7.42
N THR A 198 20.21 16.87 6.80
CA THR A 198 21.02 16.51 5.64
C THR A 198 20.32 16.78 4.32
N ILE A 199 18.95 16.70 4.32
CA ILE A 199 18.14 17.01 3.14
C ILE A 199 16.92 17.80 3.59
N ALA A 200 16.71 18.99 3.01
CA ALA A 200 15.45 19.69 3.04
C ALA A 200 14.61 19.20 1.87
N LEU A 201 13.51 18.50 2.17
CA LEU A 201 12.63 17.92 1.16
C LEU A 201 11.63 18.95 0.67
N ASP A 202 11.43 19.01 -0.64
CA ASP A 202 10.37 19.78 -1.31
C ASP A 202 9.81 18.93 -2.47
N GLY A 203 8.61 18.40 -2.29
CA GLY A 203 7.92 17.57 -3.28
C GLY A 203 7.24 18.35 -4.40
N GLY A 204 7.37 19.69 -4.43
CA GLY A 204 6.66 20.57 -5.35
C GLY A 204 5.23 20.88 -4.85
N ASP A 205 4.63 21.92 -5.45
CA ASP A 205 3.30 22.43 -5.05
C ASP A 205 2.13 21.88 -5.89
N TYR A 206 2.43 21.21 -7.01
CA TYR A 206 1.40 20.72 -7.91
C TYR A 206 0.73 19.49 -7.34
N HIS A 207 -0.52 19.65 -6.90
CA HIS A 207 -1.34 18.59 -6.28
C HIS A 207 -0.66 17.83 -5.11
N ALA A 208 0.16 18.53 -4.33
CA ALA A 208 0.83 17.92 -3.17
C ALA A 208 -0.16 17.36 -2.14
N ASN A 209 -1.38 17.89 -2.13
CA ASN A 209 -2.45 17.53 -1.21
C ASN A 209 -3.25 16.27 -1.63
N THR A 210 -2.95 15.64 -2.75
CA THR A 210 -3.70 14.49 -3.27
C THR A 210 -3.09 13.14 -2.92
N VAL A 211 -1.83 13.13 -2.51
CA VAL A 211 -1.05 11.90 -2.22
C VAL A 211 -0.27 12.05 -0.92
N PRO A 212 0.02 10.96 -0.20
CA PRO A 212 1.01 10.97 0.87
C PRO A 212 2.36 11.44 0.35
N PHE A 213 3.22 11.97 1.22
CA PHE A 213 4.57 12.33 0.82
C PHE A 213 5.35 11.07 0.45
N SER A 214 5.81 10.99 -0.81
CA SER A 214 6.53 9.82 -1.30
C SER A 214 7.92 9.77 -0.71
N LEU A 215 8.14 8.88 0.25
CA LEU A 215 9.44 8.64 0.88
C LEU A 215 9.56 7.20 1.35
N ALA A 216 10.72 6.59 1.10
CA ALA A 216 11.11 5.30 1.67
C ALA A 216 12.62 5.25 1.89
N PHE A 217 13.05 4.66 3.02
CA PHE A 217 14.44 4.26 3.17
C PHE A 217 14.67 2.89 2.55
N ALA A 218 15.84 2.72 1.94
CA ALA A 218 16.33 1.48 1.36
C ALA A 218 17.76 1.21 1.84
N ARG A 219 18.23 -0.03 1.65
CA ARG A 219 19.62 -0.41 1.91
C ARG A 219 20.15 -1.22 0.72
N VAL A 220 21.17 -0.71 0.06
CA VAL A 220 21.81 -1.40 -1.07
C VAL A 220 23.32 -1.45 -0.78
N ASP A 221 23.89 -2.66 -0.84
CA ASP A 221 25.30 -2.90 -0.49
C ASP A 221 25.69 -2.32 0.89
N ASP A 222 24.84 -2.57 1.89
CA ASP A 222 24.92 -2.07 3.27
C ASP A 222 24.92 -0.54 3.43
N ARG A 223 24.70 0.21 2.34
CA ARG A 223 24.55 1.66 2.37
C ARG A 223 23.07 2.04 2.55
N PRO A 224 22.75 2.88 3.54
CA PRO A 224 21.43 3.46 3.63
C PRO A 224 21.20 4.46 2.49
N LEU A 225 20.02 4.42 1.91
CA LEU A 225 19.57 5.30 0.84
C LEU A 225 18.19 5.85 1.21
N VAL A 226 17.85 7.00 0.68
CA VAL A 226 16.49 7.54 0.76
C VAL A 226 15.94 7.81 -0.63
N VAL A 227 14.81 7.19 -0.93
CA VAL A 227 14.01 7.48 -2.13
C VAL A 227 12.97 8.49 -1.73
N HIS A 228 12.86 9.59 -2.46
CA HIS A 228 11.94 10.64 -2.11
C HIS A 228 11.43 11.41 -3.33
N ARG A 229 10.26 12.02 -3.19
CA ARG A 229 9.67 12.90 -4.18
C ARG A 229 10.47 14.20 -4.26
N THR A 230 10.89 14.58 -5.48
CA THR A 230 11.55 15.85 -5.77
C THR A 230 10.67 16.77 -6.64
N ARG A 231 9.62 16.21 -7.27
CA ARG A 231 8.53 16.90 -7.95
C ARG A 231 7.30 16.01 -7.93
N TRP A 232 6.15 16.53 -8.28
CA TRP A 232 4.89 15.78 -8.31
C TRP A 232 4.96 14.46 -9.11
N ASN A 233 5.76 14.43 -10.19
CA ASN A 233 5.92 13.30 -11.09
C ASN A 233 7.37 12.79 -11.15
N ARG A 234 8.16 13.02 -10.09
CA ARG A 234 9.56 12.61 -10.08
C ARG A 234 9.99 12.13 -8.70
N LEU A 235 10.60 10.96 -8.71
CA LEU A 235 11.33 10.42 -7.58
C LEU A 235 12.84 10.48 -7.86
N ASP A 236 13.62 10.64 -6.83
CA ASP A 236 15.07 10.52 -6.85
C ASP A 236 15.56 9.69 -5.66
N VAL A 237 16.74 9.11 -5.83
CA VAL A 237 17.47 8.44 -4.74
C VAL A 237 18.59 9.34 -4.29
N SER A 238 18.70 9.54 -2.97
CA SER A 238 19.77 10.33 -2.35
C SER A 238 20.55 9.52 -1.33
N ASP A 239 21.81 9.92 -1.13
CA ASP A 239 22.58 9.51 0.05
C ASP A 239 22.10 10.32 1.27
N PRO A 240 21.52 9.69 2.31
CA PRO A 240 20.97 10.43 3.44
C PRO A 240 22.04 11.10 4.32
N ALA A 241 23.33 10.76 4.19
CA ALA A 241 24.40 11.36 4.96
C ALA A 241 24.93 12.67 4.34
N THR A 242 24.84 12.79 3.02
CA THR A 242 25.40 13.93 2.28
C THR A 242 24.36 14.77 1.56
N GLY A 243 23.17 14.21 1.33
CA GLY A 243 22.11 14.81 0.50
C GLY A 243 22.42 14.72 -1.02
N GLU A 244 23.46 14.01 -1.44
CA GLU A 244 23.79 13.84 -2.84
C GLU A 244 22.71 13.05 -3.59
N LEU A 245 22.23 13.59 -4.71
CA LEU A 245 21.31 12.91 -5.62
C LEU A 245 22.06 11.87 -6.45
N LEU A 246 21.80 10.60 -6.23
CA LEU A 246 22.44 9.47 -6.92
C LEU A 246 21.81 9.20 -8.29
N THR A 247 20.57 9.61 -8.49
CA THR A 247 19.81 9.44 -9.74
C THR A 247 19.54 10.77 -10.43
N ALA A 248 20.45 11.76 -10.24
CA ALA A 248 20.31 13.08 -10.83
C ALA A 248 20.22 12.99 -12.36
N ARG A 249 19.22 13.65 -12.93
CA ARG A 249 18.97 13.70 -14.38
C ARG A 249 18.28 14.98 -14.78
N GLU A 250 18.47 15.39 -16.02
CA GLU A 250 17.81 16.55 -16.60
C GLU A 250 16.87 16.11 -17.72
N PHE A 251 15.65 16.67 -17.73
CA PHE A 251 14.77 16.54 -18.88
C PHE A 251 15.25 17.45 -19.99
N GLU A 252 15.27 16.94 -21.22
CA GLU A 252 15.51 17.79 -22.38
C GLU A 252 14.47 18.91 -22.43
N LYS A 253 14.93 20.14 -22.68
CA LYS A 253 14.05 21.28 -22.89
C LYS A 253 13.38 21.13 -24.26
N THR A 254 12.17 20.62 -24.25
CA THR A 254 11.32 20.56 -25.46
C THR A 254 10.46 21.82 -25.59
N SER A 255 9.94 22.08 -26.78
CA SER A 255 8.93 23.13 -26.99
C SER A 255 7.67 22.82 -26.17
N GLU A 256 6.88 23.82 -25.81
CA GLU A 256 5.64 23.69 -25.04
C GLU A 256 4.64 22.65 -25.60
N GLN A 257 4.83 22.20 -26.83
CA GLN A 257 3.97 21.25 -27.54
C GLN A 257 4.50 19.82 -27.56
N GLN A 258 5.71 19.54 -27.06
CA GLN A 258 6.32 18.21 -27.06
C GLN A 258 6.58 17.76 -25.63
N ARG A 259 6.02 16.60 -25.26
CA ARG A 259 6.40 15.95 -24.00
C ARG A 259 7.88 15.56 -24.08
N PRO A 260 8.69 15.85 -23.03
CA PRO A 260 10.07 15.36 -22.97
C PRO A 260 10.12 13.83 -23.05
N ALA A 261 11.24 13.30 -23.54
CA ALA A 261 11.52 11.87 -23.38
C ALA A 261 11.46 11.50 -21.89
N HIS A 262 11.03 10.29 -21.58
CA HIS A 262 10.88 9.79 -20.20
C HIS A 262 9.88 10.58 -19.31
N HIS A 263 9.01 11.39 -19.91
CA HIS A 263 7.98 12.10 -19.13
C HIS A 263 6.94 11.13 -18.62
N LEU A 264 6.82 11.03 -17.30
CA LEU A 264 5.79 10.27 -16.62
C LEU A 264 4.68 11.22 -16.15
N ASP A 265 3.45 10.98 -16.57
CA ASP A 265 2.26 11.72 -16.12
C ASP A 265 1.63 10.95 -14.95
N TYR A 266 2.30 10.97 -13.79
CA TYR A 266 1.99 10.12 -12.66
C TYR A 266 2.30 10.85 -11.35
N PHE A 267 1.35 10.89 -10.45
CA PHE A 267 1.50 11.45 -9.12
C PHE A 267 1.99 10.36 -8.18
N HIS A 268 3.27 10.42 -7.84
CA HIS A 268 3.87 9.46 -6.92
C HIS A 268 3.21 9.55 -5.54
N GLY A 269 2.76 8.40 -5.04
CA GLY A 269 2.07 8.26 -3.78
C GLY A 269 2.92 7.63 -2.67
N ARG A 270 2.30 6.80 -1.85
CA ARG A 270 2.97 6.07 -0.78
C ARG A 270 4.01 5.12 -1.34
N LEU A 271 5.28 5.26 -0.91
CA LEU A 271 6.36 4.35 -1.27
C LEU A 271 6.54 3.27 -0.21
N LEU A 272 6.79 2.05 -0.67
CA LEU A 272 7.26 0.94 0.16
C LEU A 272 8.48 0.30 -0.48
N CYS A 273 9.48 -0.02 0.36
CA CYS A 273 10.61 -0.83 -0.06
C CYS A 273 10.41 -2.28 0.38
N SER A 274 10.72 -3.24 -0.50
CA SER A 274 10.69 -4.66 -0.13
C SER A 274 11.69 -4.94 1.00
N PRO A 275 11.50 -5.98 1.84
CA PRO A 275 12.37 -6.27 2.98
C PRO A 275 13.86 -6.33 2.63
N GLY A 276 14.21 -6.95 1.51
CA GLY A 276 15.58 -7.00 0.98
C GLY A 276 16.03 -5.77 0.19
N SER A 277 15.25 -4.69 0.18
CA SER A 277 15.53 -3.45 -0.56
C SER A 277 15.79 -3.67 -2.05
N ARG A 278 15.18 -4.69 -2.65
CA ARG A 278 15.35 -5.00 -4.07
C ARG A 278 14.35 -4.26 -4.94
N VAL A 279 13.10 -4.18 -4.50
CA VAL A 279 11.97 -3.64 -5.25
C VAL A 279 11.33 -2.50 -4.47
N LEU A 280 10.96 -1.46 -5.19
CA LEU A 280 10.13 -0.37 -4.68
C LEU A 280 8.71 -0.53 -5.20
N ALA A 281 7.71 -0.27 -4.36
CA ALA A 281 6.32 -0.15 -4.72
C ALA A 281 5.83 1.27 -4.49
N ASP A 282 4.96 1.75 -5.37
CA ASP A 282 4.38 3.08 -5.37
C ASP A 282 2.87 2.99 -5.60
N ASP A 283 2.08 3.56 -4.70
CA ASP A 283 0.62 3.65 -4.84
C ASP A 283 0.21 5.07 -5.23
N GLY A 284 0.54 5.45 -6.44
CA GLY A 284 0.22 6.73 -7.03
C GLY A 284 -0.98 6.66 -7.98
N TRP A 285 -1.22 7.76 -8.72
CA TRP A 285 -2.32 7.88 -9.63
C TRP A 285 -1.98 8.69 -10.89
N ILE A 286 -2.74 8.51 -11.93
CA ILE A 286 -2.69 9.25 -13.20
C ILE A 286 -3.98 10.06 -13.39
N TRP A 287 -3.95 11.06 -14.28
CA TRP A 287 -5.16 11.80 -14.60
C TRP A 287 -6.27 10.90 -15.18
N HIS A 288 -7.50 11.25 -14.82
CA HIS A 288 -8.81 10.66 -15.03
C HIS A 288 -9.50 10.03 -13.82
N PRO A 289 -9.16 10.47 -12.65
CA PRO A 289 -8.05 10.11 -11.77
C PRO A 289 -8.09 8.63 -11.45
N VAL A 290 -7.11 7.91 -11.97
CA VAL A 290 -6.98 6.45 -11.85
C VAL A 290 -5.80 6.11 -10.97
N GLY A 291 -6.02 5.38 -9.87
CA GLY A 291 -4.97 4.79 -9.05
C GLY A 291 -4.25 3.69 -9.83
N GLU A 292 -2.92 3.75 -9.86
CA GLU A 292 -2.08 2.83 -10.63
C GLU A 292 -0.89 2.37 -9.77
N PRO A 293 -1.08 1.40 -8.84
CA PRO A 293 0.04 0.83 -8.12
C PRO A 293 1.07 0.25 -9.06
N SER A 294 2.33 0.61 -8.87
CA SER A 294 3.43 0.15 -9.70
C SER A 294 4.63 -0.28 -8.87
N VAL A 295 5.50 -1.12 -9.47
CA VAL A 295 6.73 -1.62 -8.86
C VAL A 295 7.89 -1.51 -9.84
N TRP A 296 9.12 -1.37 -9.32
CA TRP A 296 10.35 -1.46 -10.10
C TRP A 296 11.54 -1.84 -9.22
N GLU A 297 12.63 -2.30 -9.84
CA GLU A 297 13.85 -2.68 -9.14
C GLU A 297 14.75 -1.47 -8.85
N LEU A 298 15.33 -1.43 -7.64
CA LEU A 298 16.24 -0.37 -7.22
C LEU A 298 17.63 -0.48 -7.86
N ARG A 299 18.13 -1.70 -8.08
CA ARG A 299 19.49 -1.92 -8.58
C ARG A 299 19.72 -1.32 -9.97
N PRO A 300 18.90 -1.57 -11.01
CA PRO A 300 19.04 -0.93 -12.32
C PRO A 300 19.01 0.59 -12.24
N TRP A 301 18.19 1.16 -11.35
CA TRP A 301 18.08 2.59 -11.15
C TRP A 301 19.39 3.20 -10.65
N LEU A 302 20.09 2.52 -9.73
CA LEU A 302 21.37 2.96 -9.15
C LEU A 302 22.57 2.67 -10.06
N ASP A 303 22.52 1.58 -10.84
CA ASP A 303 23.62 1.12 -11.69
C ASP A 303 23.68 1.82 -13.07
N GLY A 304 22.83 2.83 -13.31
CA GLY A 304 22.96 3.70 -14.47
C GLY A 304 21.69 4.02 -15.25
N ASN A 305 20.58 3.29 -15.06
CA ASN A 305 19.32 3.68 -15.66
C ASN A 305 18.59 4.70 -14.77
N VAL A 306 19.03 5.94 -14.79
CA VAL A 306 18.44 7.02 -13.98
C VAL A 306 16.95 7.27 -14.25
N TRP A 307 16.38 6.67 -15.31
CA TRP A 307 14.97 6.76 -15.71
C TRP A 307 14.13 5.55 -15.31
N GLU A 308 14.66 4.68 -14.44
CA GLU A 308 13.99 3.43 -14.07
C GLU A 308 12.60 3.65 -13.47
N SER A 309 12.42 4.69 -12.67
CA SER A 309 11.13 5.04 -12.03
C SER A 309 10.10 5.59 -13.02
N GLU A 310 10.51 6.11 -14.17
CA GLU A 310 9.62 6.67 -15.19
C GLU A 310 9.16 5.61 -16.19
N ASP A 311 10.10 5.07 -16.97
CA ASP A 311 9.84 4.12 -18.05
C ASP A 311 10.90 3.01 -18.15
N GLY A 312 11.56 2.71 -17.03
CA GLY A 312 12.56 1.66 -16.96
C GLY A 312 11.99 0.27 -17.25
N PRO A 313 12.86 -0.66 -17.71
CA PRO A 313 12.42 -2.00 -18.14
C PRO A 313 11.89 -2.88 -17.01
N THR A 314 12.15 -2.56 -15.74
CA THR A 314 11.63 -3.31 -14.61
C THR A 314 10.37 -2.70 -14.01
N ARG A 315 9.96 -1.50 -14.49
CA ARG A 315 8.73 -0.86 -14.03
C ARG A 315 7.50 -1.62 -14.54
N GLN A 316 6.66 -2.06 -13.62
CA GLN A 316 5.42 -2.78 -13.91
C GLN A 316 4.25 -2.08 -13.22
N ARG A 317 3.16 -1.92 -13.96
CA ARG A 317 1.86 -1.49 -13.45
C ARG A 317 1.07 -2.72 -13.04
N LEU A 318 0.47 -2.70 -11.88
CA LEU A 318 -0.17 -3.89 -11.32
C LEU A 318 -1.67 -3.93 -11.60
N CYS A 319 -2.36 -2.81 -11.39
CA CYS A 319 -3.79 -2.71 -11.65
C CYS A 319 -4.21 -1.24 -11.81
N PHE A 320 -5.46 -1.04 -12.26
CA PHE A 320 -6.08 0.27 -12.41
C PHE A 320 -7.33 0.31 -11.54
N ARG A 321 -7.57 1.47 -10.88
CA ARG A 321 -8.73 1.66 -9.99
C ARG A 321 -9.17 3.11 -10.08
N ASP A 322 -10.33 3.36 -10.67
CA ASP A 322 -10.87 4.70 -10.82
C ASP A 322 -11.13 5.33 -9.44
N TYR A 323 -10.70 6.56 -9.25
CA TYR A 323 -10.81 7.35 -8.01
C TYR A 323 -10.28 6.69 -6.73
N TYR A 324 -9.52 5.59 -6.84
CA TYR A 324 -9.01 4.87 -5.69
C TYR A 324 -7.48 4.74 -5.71
N TRP A 325 -6.79 5.49 -4.88
CA TRP A 325 -5.36 5.41 -4.59
C TRP A 325 -5.10 5.62 -3.10
N ASN A 326 -3.87 5.44 -2.67
CA ASN A 326 -3.47 5.49 -1.27
C ASN A 326 -4.25 4.48 -0.41
N GLY A 327 -4.51 3.32 -0.98
CA GLY A 327 -5.04 2.17 -0.26
C GLY A 327 -3.98 1.44 0.58
N PRO A 328 -4.38 0.40 1.33
CA PRO A 328 -3.43 -0.46 2.00
C PRO A 328 -2.49 -1.13 1.01
N LEU A 329 -1.19 -1.15 1.34
CA LEU A 329 -0.15 -1.75 0.50
C LEU A 329 0.89 -2.41 1.41
N CYS A 330 1.29 -3.67 1.12
CA CYS A 330 2.24 -4.39 1.96
C CYS A 330 3.01 -5.46 1.19
N PHE A 331 4.34 -5.46 1.27
CA PHE A 331 5.13 -6.59 0.79
C PHE A 331 4.97 -7.81 1.70
N VAL A 332 4.71 -8.98 1.10
CA VAL A 332 4.74 -10.28 1.76
C VAL A 332 6.04 -10.98 1.34
N GLY A 333 7.12 -10.73 2.08
CA GLY A 333 8.49 -11.02 1.66
C GLY A 333 8.93 -10.14 0.48
N ASP A 334 9.96 -10.58 -0.26
CA ASP A 334 10.51 -9.80 -1.38
C ASP A 334 9.80 -10.05 -2.72
N GLY A 335 9.03 -11.12 -2.80
CA GLY A 335 8.46 -11.58 -4.07
C GLY A 335 6.99 -11.26 -4.27
N LEU A 336 6.26 -10.93 -3.23
CA LEU A 336 4.82 -10.70 -3.30
C LEU A 336 4.44 -9.32 -2.77
N LEU A 337 3.47 -8.69 -3.43
CA LEU A 337 2.88 -7.44 -2.99
C LEU A 337 1.36 -7.61 -2.83
N ALA A 338 0.87 -7.33 -1.64
CA ALA A 338 -0.56 -7.21 -1.36
C ALA A 338 -1.00 -5.76 -1.62
N VAL A 339 -1.98 -5.59 -2.52
CA VAL A 339 -2.56 -4.31 -2.91
C VAL A 339 -4.01 -4.27 -2.44
N GLY A 340 -4.41 -3.22 -1.77
CA GLY A 340 -5.74 -3.05 -1.19
C GLY A 340 -6.79 -2.64 -2.21
N GLY A 341 -8.01 -3.11 -1.97
CA GLY A 341 -9.18 -2.80 -2.79
C GLY A 341 -9.39 -3.80 -3.92
N ILE A 342 -10.56 -4.44 -3.90
CA ILE A 342 -11.02 -5.38 -4.94
C ILE A 342 -12.12 -4.67 -5.72
N GLY A 343 -11.93 -4.51 -7.01
CA GLY A 343 -12.79 -3.73 -7.90
C GLY A 343 -11.98 -2.69 -8.68
N ASP A 344 -12.64 -1.99 -9.56
CA ASP A 344 -12.02 -1.09 -10.53
C ASP A 344 -12.42 0.39 -10.31
N ASP A 345 -13.37 0.66 -9.40
CA ASP A 345 -13.95 1.97 -9.13
C ASP A 345 -14.19 2.15 -7.62
N ASP A 346 -13.95 3.33 -7.06
CA ASP A 346 -14.02 3.60 -5.61
C ASP A 346 -15.44 3.40 -5.04
N GLU A 347 -16.48 3.64 -5.81
CA GLU A 347 -17.87 3.39 -5.40
C GLU A 347 -18.19 1.90 -5.25
N THR A 348 -17.41 1.04 -5.90
CA THR A 348 -17.64 -0.42 -5.96
C THR A 348 -16.55 -1.24 -5.30
N ILE A 349 -15.48 -0.61 -4.82
CA ILE A 349 -14.35 -1.31 -4.19
C ILE A 349 -14.76 -1.98 -2.89
N LEU A 350 -14.45 -3.27 -2.79
CA LEU A 350 -14.58 -4.05 -1.57
C LEU A 350 -13.27 -4.04 -0.77
N PRO A 351 -13.33 -3.98 0.57
CA PRO A 351 -12.16 -4.22 1.40
C PRO A 351 -11.58 -5.62 1.15
N GLY A 352 -10.29 -5.68 0.85
CA GLY A 352 -9.62 -6.95 0.57
C GLY A 352 -8.30 -6.78 -0.16
N VAL A 353 -7.70 -7.91 -0.48
CA VAL A 353 -6.36 -8.04 -1.05
C VAL A 353 -6.44 -8.52 -2.48
N ARG A 354 -5.65 -7.87 -3.34
CA ARG A 354 -5.15 -8.40 -4.61
C ARG A 354 -3.66 -8.71 -4.41
N LEU A 355 -3.25 -9.96 -4.52
CA LEU A 355 -1.87 -10.40 -4.30
C LEU A 355 -1.14 -10.55 -5.62
N PHE A 356 -0.06 -9.82 -5.81
CA PHE A 356 0.73 -9.81 -7.04
C PHE A 356 2.10 -10.46 -6.84
N ASP A 357 2.54 -11.23 -7.82
CA ASP A 357 3.95 -11.58 -8.00
C ASP A 357 4.71 -10.37 -8.56
N VAL A 358 5.70 -9.91 -7.82
CA VAL A 358 6.40 -8.64 -8.13
C VAL A 358 7.28 -8.74 -9.37
N ALA A 359 7.79 -9.95 -9.65
CA ALA A 359 8.70 -10.16 -10.78
C ALA A 359 7.97 -10.19 -12.13
N SER A 360 6.75 -10.71 -12.15
CA SER A 360 5.93 -10.81 -13.37
C SER A 360 4.81 -9.79 -13.46
N GLY A 361 4.49 -9.06 -12.37
CA GLY A 361 3.31 -8.20 -12.28
C GLY A 361 1.98 -8.94 -12.30
N ARG A 362 1.99 -10.29 -12.24
CA ARG A 362 0.77 -11.09 -12.35
C ARG A 362 0.04 -11.16 -11.02
N GLU A 363 -1.27 -10.96 -11.04
CA GLU A 363 -2.16 -11.24 -9.92
C GLU A 363 -2.25 -12.76 -9.67
N LEU A 364 -2.02 -13.17 -8.42
CA LEU A 364 -1.99 -14.58 -8.00
C LEU A 364 -3.23 -15.00 -7.22
N ALA A 365 -3.78 -14.09 -6.43
CA ALA A 365 -4.91 -14.36 -5.57
C ALA A 365 -5.66 -13.07 -5.22
N THR A 366 -6.96 -13.22 -4.97
CA THR A 366 -7.84 -12.16 -4.50
C THR A 366 -8.70 -12.71 -3.36
N PHE A 367 -8.78 -11.99 -2.25
CA PHE A 367 -9.64 -12.36 -1.11
C PHE A 367 -10.09 -11.16 -0.30
N THR A 368 -11.27 -11.25 0.25
CA THR A 368 -11.91 -10.21 1.06
C THR A 368 -11.58 -10.33 2.53
N GLY A 369 -11.83 -9.26 3.27
CA GLY A 369 -11.74 -9.20 4.73
C GLY A 369 -10.65 -8.28 5.27
N PRO A 370 -9.39 -8.32 4.77
CA PRO A 370 -8.37 -7.37 5.25
C PRO A 370 -8.76 -5.91 5.00
N ALA A 371 -8.73 -5.12 6.08
CA ALA A 371 -9.00 -3.68 6.05
C ALA A 371 -8.03 -2.94 7.00
N GLY A 372 -8.01 -1.61 6.96
CA GLY A 372 -7.09 -0.79 7.73
C GLY A 372 -5.65 -0.86 7.25
N ASP A 373 -4.68 -0.55 8.10
CA ASP A 373 -3.25 -0.63 7.77
C ASP A 373 -2.77 -2.09 7.75
N TRP A 374 -1.86 -2.38 6.81
CA TRP A 374 -1.34 -3.74 6.62
C TRP A 374 0.15 -3.86 6.91
N PHE A 375 0.50 -5.02 7.48
CA PHE A 375 1.87 -5.41 7.81
C PHE A 375 2.11 -6.87 7.43
N SER A 376 3.38 -7.26 7.30
CA SER A 376 3.73 -8.67 7.06
C SER A 376 5.10 -9.01 7.62
N ASN A 377 5.21 -10.19 8.21
CA ASN A 377 6.47 -10.79 8.62
C ASN A 377 7.08 -11.69 7.53
N GLY A 378 6.59 -11.59 6.28
CA GLY A 378 7.01 -12.41 5.14
C GLY A 378 6.28 -13.74 5.01
N ARG A 379 5.48 -14.15 6.01
CA ARG A 379 4.69 -15.41 6.01
C ARG A 379 3.20 -15.16 6.19
N ARG A 380 2.85 -14.21 7.06
CA ARG A 380 1.47 -13.81 7.37
C ARG A 380 1.24 -12.39 6.91
N LEU A 381 0.04 -12.09 6.53
CA LEU A 381 -0.46 -10.74 6.37
C LEU A 381 -1.24 -10.37 7.64
N TYR A 382 -1.00 -9.19 8.15
CA TYR A 382 -1.66 -8.61 9.31
C TYR A 382 -2.47 -7.40 8.84
N SER A 383 -3.71 -7.28 9.29
CA SER A 383 -4.55 -6.10 9.03
C SER A 383 -5.04 -5.51 10.35
N ALA A 384 -4.86 -4.19 10.52
CA ALA A 384 -5.21 -3.45 11.72
C ALA A 384 -6.65 -2.92 11.59
N HIS A 385 -7.61 -3.72 12.07
CA HIS A 385 -9.01 -3.36 12.10
C HIS A 385 -9.35 -2.54 13.35
N THR A 386 -10.50 -1.90 13.34
CA THR A 386 -10.99 -1.12 14.50
C THR A 386 -11.24 -1.97 15.74
N ASP A 387 -11.54 -3.25 15.59
CA ASP A 387 -11.78 -4.23 16.66
C ASP A 387 -10.48 -4.95 17.11
N GLY A 388 -9.39 -4.83 16.34
CA GLY A 388 -8.11 -5.43 16.66
C GLY A 388 -7.29 -5.84 15.44
N LEU A 389 -6.26 -6.64 15.69
CA LEU A 389 -5.39 -7.20 14.66
C LEU A 389 -5.98 -8.50 14.12
N HIS A 390 -6.11 -8.61 12.80
CA HIS A 390 -6.48 -9.84 12.13
C HIS A 390 -5.26 -10.43 11.40
N VAL A 391 -5.13 -11.76 11.47
CA VAL A 391 -4.00 -12.52 10.91
C VAL A 391 -4.51 -13.38 9.77
N TRP A 392 -3.84 -13.28 8.62
CA TRP A 392 -4.25 -13.93 7.38
C TRP A 392 -3.13 -14.79 6.80
N ASP A 393 -3.53 -15.90 6.18
CA ASP A 393 -2.68 -16.60 5.23
C ASP A 393 -2.81 -15.92 3.86
N PRO A 394 -1.78 -15.23 3.36
CA PRO A 394 -1.88 -14.43 2.15
C PRO A 394 -2.06 -15.26 0.87
N LEU A 395 -1.70 -16.54 0.89
CA LEU A 395 -1.80 -17.43 -0.28
C LEU A 395 -3.18 -18.09 -0.42
N THR A 396 -3.84 -18.34 0.71
CA THR A 396 -5.15 -19.00 0.74
C THR A 396 -6.30 -18.05 1.06
N GLY A 397 -6.00 -16.83 1.50
CA GLY A 397 -6.99 -15.83 1.90
C GLY A 397 -7.74 -16.15 3.20
N HIS A 398 -7.33 -17.19 3.95
CA HIS A 398 -8.01 -17.52 5.20
C HIS A 398 -7.56 -16.63 6.34
N ARG A 399 -8.52 -16.16 7.14
CA ARG A 399 -8.24 -15.57 8.44
C ARG A 399 -7.86 -16.68 9.42
N THR A 400 -6.62 -16.62 9.92
CA THR A 400 -6.05 -17.66 10.78
C THR A 400 -6.08 -17.31 12.25
N GLY A 401 -6.31 -16.03 12.60
CA GLY A 401 -6.40 -15.60 13.98
C GLY A 401 -6.76 -14.12 14.14
N THR A 402 -6.99 -13.74 15.39
CA THR A 402 -7.26 -12.35 15.77
C THR A 402 -6.61 -12.01 17.11
N VAL A 403 -6.21 -10.76 17.30
CA VAL A 403 -5.76 -10.19 18.59
C VAL A 403 -6.69 -9.04 18.94
N PRO A 404 -7.76 -9.29 19.71
CA PRO A 404 -8.79 -8.30 19.97
C PRO A 404 -8.25 -7.05 20.67
N GLY A 405 -8.71 -5.87 20.26
CA GLY A 405 -8.36 -4.59 20.87
C GLY A 405 -6.91 -4.17 20.73
N PHE A 406 -6.10 -4.83 19.88
CA PHE A 406 -4.75 -4.42 19.54
C PHE A 406 -4.71 -3.94 18.09
N VAL A 407 -4.58 -2.64 17.90
CA VAL A 407 -4.54 -1.99 16.58
C VAL A 407 -3.13 -1.39 16.38
N PRO A 408 -2.20 -2.13 15.74
CA PRO A 408 -0.84 -1.65 15.52
C PRO A 408 -0.78 -0.56 14.46
N THR A 409 0.26 0.29 14.54
CA THR A 409 0.57 1.32 13.55
C THR A 409 1.88 1.08 12.82
N CYS A 410 2.72 0.16 13.31
CA CYS A 410 3.98 -0.19 12.68
C CYS A 410 4.42 -1.63 13.01
N LEU A 411 5.36 -2.15 12.21
CA LEU A 411 5.98 -3.47 12.37
C LEU A 411 7.49 -3.33 12.38
N HIS A 412 8.14 -3.94 13.36
CA HIS A 412 9.58 -4.14 13.41
C HIS A 412 9.94 -5.41 12.63
N ARG A 413 10.49 -5.25 11.43
CA ARG A 413 10.73 -6.39 10.51
C ARG A 413 11.75 -7.38 11.07
N GLY A 414 12.80 -6.90 11.73
CA GLY A 414 13.84 -7.76 12.32
C GLY A 414 13.32 -8.73 13.37
N THR A 415 12.33 -8.33 14.18
CA THR A 415 11.77 -9.15 15.25
C THR A 415 10.38 -9.71 14.98
N GLY A 416 9.67 -9.18 13.96
CA GLY A 416 8.27 -9.50 13.70
C GLY A 416 7.30 -8.91 14.72
N GLU A 417 7.73 -7.96 15.55
CA GLU A 417 6.90 -7.33 16.57
C GLU A 417 6.10 -6.17 15.99
N LEU A 418 4.81 -6.15 16.24
CA LEU A 418 3.88 -5.08 15.91
C LEU A 418 3.78 -4.12 17.11
N ALA A 419 3.65 -2.82 16.84
CA ALA A 419 3.55 -1.82 17.89
C ALA A 419 2.55 -0.71 17.58
N ALA A 420 2.03 -0.09 18.64
CA ALA A 420 1.25 1.14 18.61
C ALA A 420 1.52 1.95 19.87
N VAL A 421 1.42 3.27 19.79
CA VAL A 421 1.37 4.16 20.97
C VAL A 421 -0.01 4.79 21.05
N ALA A 422 -0.65 4.65 22.20
CA ALA A 422 -1.88 5.34 22.56
C ALA A 422 -1.84 5.75 24.02
N ASP A 423 -2.28 6.95 24.34
CA ASP A 423 -2.39 7.49 25.71
C ASP A 423 -1.09 7.35 26.55
N GLY A 424 0.05 7.57 25.90
CA GLY A 424 1.38 7.46 26.54
C GLY A 424 1.81 6.03 26.87
N VAL A 425 1.19 5.02 26.26
CA VAL A 425 1.54 3.61 26.43
C VAL A 425 1.97 3.01 25.09
N LEU A 426 3.17 2.43 25.04
CA LEU A 426 3.59 1.59 23.93
C LEU A 426 3.02 0.19 24.16
N ARG A 427 2.17 -0.26 23.25
CA ARG A 427 1.61 -1.61 23.20
C ARG A 427 2.34 -2.40 22.12
N ARG A 428 2.77 -3.61 22.46
CA ARG A 428 3.55 -4.46 21.54
C ARG A 428 2.99 -5.88 21.52
N CYS A 429 3.03 -6.51 20.34
CA CYS A 429 2.64 -7.91 20.18
C CYS A 429 3.47 -8.55 19.07
N ARG A 430 3.92 -9.77 19.29
CA ARG A 430 4.55 -10.62 18.28
C ARG A 430 3.67 -11.84 18.08
N PRO A 431 2.74 -11.80 17.09
CA PRO A 431 1.91 -12.96 16.75
C PRO A 431 2.79 -14.08 16.16
N ALA A 432 2.85 -15.24 16.83
CA ALA A 432 3.68 -16.39 16.44
C ALA A 432 2.81 -17.53 15.90
#